data_f9adae211f1c44ad861285d97cef18b1
#
_entry.id   f9adae211f1c44ad861285d97cef18b1
#
_cell.length_a   1.000
_cell.length_b   1.000
_cell.length_c   1.000
_cell.angle_alpha   90.00
_cell.angle_beta   90.00
_cell.angle_gamma   90.00
#
_symmetry.space_group_name_H-M   'P 1'
#
loop_
_entity.id
_entity.type
_entity.pdbx_description
1 polymer ?
#
loop_
_entity_poly.entity_id
_entity_poly.type
_entity_poly.pdbx_seq_one_letter_code
_entity_poly.pdbx_strand_id
1 'polypeptide(L)'
;MAKQEDSFKKIVSHAKEYGFVFPSSDIYDGLGAVYDYGQLGVEMKNNIKRYWWESMTLLHENIVGIDSAIFMHPTIWKASGHVDAFNDPLIDNRDSKKRYRADVLIEDEMAKFDDKIEKEVAKAAKRFGESFDAELFKSTNPRVQEIAQKREELHTRFAKAMNDNDLAELKQIILDYEIVDPISGTKNWTDVRQFNLMFKTEMGSTSEGAMNVYLRPETAQGIFVNFLNVQKTCRMRIPFGIAQIGKAFRNEIVARQFIFRMREFEQMEMQFFVRPGEELDWFAKWKETRLKWHKALGMGDHKYRYHDHDKLAHYANAATDIEFEMPFGFKEVEGIHSRTNFDLSQHEKYSGKKIQYFDPEMNQSYTPYVIETSIGVDRMFLSVLCSSYEEEKLENGETRVVLHLPKQLAPVKVAVMPLVRKDGLPDKAREIMNMLKFDYACQYDEKDSIGKRYRRQDAIGTPFCVTVDHQTLEDNTVTIRHRDSMAQERISISELAGIIDSEVSLKNLLKSLV
;
A
#
# COMPACT_ATOMS: atom_id res chain seq x y z
N MET A 1 15.85 -7.67 14.34
CA MET A 1 16.15 -6.39 13.66
C MET A 1 17.25 -6.52 12.59
N ALA A 2 18.52 -6.82 12.88
CA ALA A 2 19.56 -6.87 11.84
C ALA A 2 19.28 -7.82 10.65
N LYS A 3 18.74 -9.02 10.87
CA LYS A 3 18.37 -9.96 9.79
C LYS A 3 17.20 -9.46 8.93
N GLN A 4 16.23 -8.76 9.51
CA GLN A 4 15.07 -8.22 8.81
C GLN A 4 15.45 -7.00 7.97
N GLU A 5 16.34 -6.15 8.48
CA GLU A 5 16.88 -5.01 7.75
C GLU A 5 17.73 -5.45 6.54
N ASP A 6 18.50 -6.53 6.67
CA ASP A 6 19.25 -7.12 5.58
C ASP A 6 18.33 -7.73 4.51
N SER A 7 17.25 -8.40 4.92
CA SER A 7 16.22 -8.92 4.00
C SER A 7 15.57 -7.81 3.19
N PHE A 8 15.20 -6.69 3.82
CA PHE A 8 14.59 -5.56 3.11
C PHE A 8 15.53 -4.93 2.08
N LYS A 9 16.83 -4.78 2.43
CA LYS A 9 17.83 -4.29 1.47
C LYS A 9 17.96 -5.18 0.24
N LYS A 10 17.90 -6.51 0.42
CA LYS A 10 17.90 -7.47 -0.69
C LYS A 10 16.69 -7.31 -1.60
N ILE A 11 15.50 -7.17 -1.04
CA ILE A 11 14.25 -6.94 -1.79
C ILE A 11 14.35 -5.64 -2.61
N VAL A 12 14.83 -4.56 -2.01
CA VAL A 12 15.02 -3.27 -2.70
C VAL A 12 16.05 -3.39 -3.84
N SER A 13 17.17 -4.07 -3.60
CA SER A 13 18.19 -4.31 -4.61
C SER A 13 17.63 -5.13 -5.78
N HIS A 14 16.91 -6.20 -5.46
CA HIS A 14 16.25 -7.06 -6.44
C HIS A 14 15.23 -6.29 -7.28
N ALA A 15 14.40 -5.46 -6.65
CA ALA A 15 13.42 -4.65 -7.36
C ALA A 15 14.06 -3.70 -8.37
N LYS A 16 15.22 -3.11 -8.04
CA LYS A 16 15.99 -2.25 -8.95
C LYS A 16 16.65 -3.05 -10.07
N GLU A 17 17.32 -4.13 -9.73
CA GLU A 17 18.05 -4.97 -10.69
C GLU A 17 17.15 -5.54 -11.78
N TYR A 18 15.96 -5.98 -11.42
CA TYR A 18 15.04 -6.64 -12.35
C TYR A 18 13.99 -5.71 -12.99
N GLY A 19 14.10 -4.41 -12.79
CA GLY A 19 13.23 -3.45 -13.47
C GLY A 19 11.80 -3.40 -12.92
N PHE A 20 11.65 -3.56 -11.61
CA PHE A 20 10.39 -3.29 -10.93
C PHE A 20 10.27 -1.82 -10.56
N VAL A 21 11.28 -1.26 -9.89
CA VAL A 21 11.25 0.12 -9.41
C VAL A 21 12.63 0.76 -9.54
N PHE A 22 12.68 1.97 -10.07
CA PHE A 22 13.88 2.80 -10.17
C PHE A 22 13.73 4.09 -9.37
N PRO A 23 14.81 4.69 -8.85
CA PRO A 23 14.78 6.09 -8.43
C PRO A 23 14.37 6.97 -9.63
N SER A 24 13.43 7.88 -9.43
CA SER A 24 13.06 8.79 -10.52
C SER A 24 14.22 9.70 -10.87
N SER A 25 14.47 9.90 -12.18
CA SER A 25 15.52 10.77 -12.68
C SER A 25 16.94 10.35 -12.23
N ASP A 26 17.21 9.06 -12.17
CA ASP A 26 18.46 8.47 -11.67
C ASP A 26 19.73 9.03 -12.35
N ILE A 27 19.64 9.38 -13.64
CA ILE A 27 20.74 10.03 -14.39
C ILE A 27 21.15 11.42 -13.85
N TYR A 28 20.32 12.00 -12.98
CA TYR A 28 20.57 13.28 -12.28
C TYR A 28 20.65 13.07 -10.76
N ASP A 29 21.17 11.94 -10.31
CA ASP A 29 21.27 11.53 -8.90
C ASP A 29 19.91 11.32 -8.21
N GLY A 30 18.83 11.24 -8.98
CA GLY A 30 17.48 10.99 -8.51
C GLY A 30 16.79 12.16 -7.83
N LEU A 31 15.47 12.03 -7.67
CA LEU A 31 14.66 12.95 -6.85
C LEU A 31 14.18 12.21 -5.59
N GLY A 32 14.52 12.74 -4.42
CA GLY A 32 14.23 12.08 -3.14
C GLY A 32 12.75 11.76 -2.94
N ALA A 33 12.45 10.53 -2.60
CA ALA A 33 11.10 9.99 -2.38
C ALA A 33 10.17 10.04 -3.60
N VAL A 34 10.74 9.98 -4.79
CA VAL A 34 10.01 9.82 -6.06
C VAL A 34 10.63 8.65 -6.80
N TYR A 35 9.79 7.78 -7.35
CA TYR A 35 10.22 6.54 -8.00
C TYR A 35 9.46 6.33 -9.31
N ASP A 36 10.14 5.69 -10.25
CA ASP A 36 9.58 5.23 -11.51
C ASP A 36 9.37 3.71 -11.44
N TYR A 37 8.25 3.24 -11.98
CA TYR A 37 8.00 1.81 -12.15
C TYR A 37 8.56 1.37 -13.50
N GLY A 38 9.52 0.43 -13.47
CA GLY A 38 10.10 -0.14 -14.66
C GLY A 38 9.14 -1.10 -15.38
N GLN A 39 9.66 -1.77 -16.41
CA GLN A 39 8.86 -2.62 -17.31
C GLN A 39 8.10 -3.77 -16.60
N LEU A 40 8.68 -4.37 -15.56
CA LEU A 40 7.98 -5.39 -14.76
C LEU A 40 7.11 -4.77 -13.67
N GLY A 41 7.56 -3.64 -13.11
CA GLY A 41 6.83 -2.92 -12.08
C GLY A 41 5.52 -2.36 -12.57
N VAL A 42 5.48 -1.75 -13.75
CA VAL A 42 4.24 -1.16 -14.30
C VAL A 42 3.20 -2.23 -14.57
N GLU A 43 3.59 -3.40 -15.08
CA GLU A 43 2.66 -4.50 -15.33
C GLU A 43 2.09 -5.08 -14.02
N MET A 44 2.93 -5.32 -13.01
CA MET A 44 2.46 -5.77 -11.71
C MET A 44 1.55 -4.73 -11.05
N LYS A 45 1.90 -3.45 -11.13
CA LYS A 45 1.09 -2.35 -10.61
C LYS A 45 -0.28 -2.25 -11.30
N ASN A 46 -0.32 -2.42 -12.62
CA ASN A 46 -1.57 -2.46 -13.39
C ASN A 46 -2.42 -3.66 -13.01
N ASN A 47 -1.83 -4.84 -12.80
CA ASN A 47 -2.55 -6.03 -12.34
C ASN A 47 -3.17 -5.82 -10.94
N ILE A 48 -2.46 -5.17 -10.01
CA ILE A 48 -2.98 -4.80 -8.69
C ILE A 48 -4.18 -3.85 -8.82
N LYS A 49 -4.03 -2.78 -9.60
CA LYS A 49 -5.10 -1.80 -9.85
C LYS A 49 -6.32 -2.46 -10.49
N ARG A 50 -6.11 -3.32 -11.47
CA ARG A 50 -7.18 -4.05 -12.16
C ARG A 50 -7.91 -4.98 -11.19
N TYR A 51 -7.21 -5.74 -10.35
CA TYR A 51 -7.80 -6.61 -9.35
C TYR A 51 -8.70 -5.81 -8.37
N TRP A 52 -8.21 -4.67 -7.88
CA TRP A 52 -9.00 -3.80 -7.01
C TRP A 52 -10.21 -3.21 -7.74
N TRP A 53 -10.01 -2.66 -8.94
CA TRP A 53 -11.06 -2.02 -9.73
C TRP A 53 -12.20 -2.98 -10.06
N GLU A 54 -11.86 -4.15 -10.57
CA GLU A 54 -12.84 -5.18 -10.91
C GLU A 54 -13.55 -5.71 -9.67
N SER A 55 -12.86 -5.85 -8.54
CA SER A 55 -13.50 -6.26 -7.28
C SER A 55 -14.52 -5.24 -6.77
N MET A 56 -14.31 -3.94 -7.03
CA MET A 56 -15.24 -2.88 -6.65
C MET A 56 -16.41 -2.77 -7.64
N THR A 57 -16.12 -2.68 -8.95
CA THR A 57 -17.11 -2.29 -9.95
C THR A 57 -17.85 -3.46 -10.59
N LEU A 58 -17.31 -4.69 -10.54
CA LEU A 58 -17.98 -5.88 -11.10
C LEU A 58 -18.68 -6.73 -10.04
N LEU A 59 -18.15 -6.79 -8.80
CA LEU A 59 -18.75 -7.59 -7.75
C LEU A 59 -19.88 -6.85 -6.98
N HIS A 60 -19.97 -5.52 -7.16
CA HIS A 60 -20.95 -4.69 -6.50
C HIS A 60 -21.75 -3.89 -7.54
N GLU A 61 -23.04 -4.20 -7.68
CA GLU A 61 -23.95 -3.51 -8.63
C GLU A 61 -24.15 -2.02 -8.30
N ASN A 62 -23.90 -1.65 -7.06
CA ASN A 62 -24.09 -0.30 -6.53
C ASN A 62 -22.77 0.47 -6.35
N ILE A 63 -21.68 0.07 -7.02
CA ILE A 63 -20.43 0.83 -7.06
C ILE A 63 -20.09 1.21 -8.50
N VAL A 64 -19.83 2.49 -8.72
CA VAL A 64 -19.41 3.04 -10.01
C VAL A 64 -18.07 3.75 -9.89
N GLY A 65 -17.38 3.90 -11.01
CA GLY A 65 -16.07 4.55 -11.05
C GLY A 65 -16.12 5.98 -11.56
N ILE A 66 -15.15 6.80 -11.08
CA ILE A 66 -14.85 8.11 -11.67
C ILE A 66 -13.33 8.28 -11.83
N ASP A 67 -12.96 9.27 -12.61
CA ASP A 67 -11.58 9.80 -12.67
C ASP A 67 -11.65 11.33 -12.55
N SER A 68 -11.45 11.85 -11.34
CA SER A 68 -11.48 13.29 -11.08
C SER A 68 -10.13 13.95 -11.35
N ALA A 69 -10.14 15.23 -11.71
CA ALA A 69 -8.94 15.99 -11.99
C ALA A 69 -8.00 16.09 -10.76
N ILE A 70 -6.70 16.14 -11.02
CA ILE A 70 -5.67 16.40 -9.99
C ILE A 70 -5.79 17.85 -9.51
N PHE A 71 -5.88 18.81 -10.45
CA PHE A 71 -6.12 20.21 -10.13
C PHE A 71 -7.62 20.42 -9.87
N MET A 72 -7.92 20.86 -8.67
CA MET A 72 -9.28 21.19 -8.25
C MET A 72 -9.33 22.61 -7.69
N HIS A 73 -10.53 23.16 -7.59
CA HIS A 73 -10.72 24.50 -7.05
C HIS A 73 -10.16 24.61 -5.63
N PRO A 74 -9.34 25.64 -5.31
CA PRO A 74 -8.65 25.75 -4.01
C PRO A 74 -9.56 25.67 -2.78
N THR A 75 -10.83 26.12 -2.92
CA THR A 75 -11.82 26.06 -1.85
C THR A 75 -12.11 24.61 -1.38
N ILE A 76 -11.89 23.61 -2.23
CA ILE A 76 -12.05 22.19 -1.85
C ILE A 76 -11.11 21.85 -0.70
N TRP A 77 -9.85 22.27 -0.79
CA TRP A 77 -8.83 22.02 0.21
C TRP A 77 -9.00 22.84 1.48
N LYS A 78 -9.68 23.99 1.37
CA LYS A 78 -10.15 24.75 2.53
C LYS A 78 -11.31 24.07 3.23
N ALA A 79 -12.30 23.61 2.47
CA ALA A 79 -13.46 22.91 3.00
C ALA A 79 -13.09 21.63 3.72
N SER A 80 -12.17 20.85 3.16
CA SER A 80 -11.67 19.60 3.76
C SER A 80 -10.64 19.81 4.89
N GLY A 81 -10.22 21.06 5.16
CA GLY A 81 -9.24 21.37 6.21
C GLY A 81 -7.77 21.16 5.84
N HIS A 82 -7.45 20.68 4.63
CA HIS A 82 -6.07 20.38 4.23
C HIS A 82 -5.17 21.62 4.18
N VAL A 83 -5.69 22.79 3.82
CA VAL A 83 -4.89 24.02 3.81
C VAL A 83 -4.47 24.43 5.21
N ASP A 84 -5.33 24.23 6.21
CA ASP A 84 -5.15 24.75 7.55
C ASP A 84 -4.53 23.73 8.52
N ALA A 85 -4.82 22.43 8.35
CA ALA A 85 -4.50 21.39 9.33
C ALA A 85 -3.61 20.24 8.80
N PHE A 86 -3.31 20.18 7.51
CA PHE A 86 -2.48 19.10 6.96
C PHE A 86 -1.00 19.43 7.10
N ASN A 87 -0.53 19.45 8.35
CA ASN A 87 0.80 19.88 8.72
C ASN A 87 1.53 18.81 9.53
N ASP A 88 2.84 18.67 9.28
CA ASP A 88 3.77 17.93 10.13
C ASP A 88 4.51 18.88 11.07
N PRO A 89 4.67 18.54 12.36
CA PRO A 89 5.52 19.29 13.29
C PRO A 89 6.99 18.94 13.01
N LEU A 90 7.76 19.90 12.49
CA LEU A 90 9.16 19.71 12.13
C LEU A 90 10.12 20.37 13.11
N ILE A 91 11.23 19.69 13.38
CA ILE A 91 12.34 20.14 14.21
C ILE A 91 13.67 19.87 13.50
N ASP A 92 14.60 20.80 13.57
CA ASP A 92 15.94 20.64 12.99
C ASP A 92 16.98 20.45 14.10
N ASN A 93 17.95 19.57 13.88
CA ASN A 93 19.13 19.53 14.72
C ASN A 93 20.21 20.42 14.11
N ARG A 94 20.77 21.36 14.91
CA ARG A 94 21.73 22.37 14.44
C ARG A 94 23.10 21.79 14.12
N ASP A 95 23.47 20.69 14.75
CA ASP A 95 24.80 20.07 14.58
C ASP A 95 24.84 19.16 13.35
N SER A 96 23.85 18.28 13.20
CA SER A 96 23.75 17.41 12.03
C SER A 96 23.18 18.10 10.79
N LYS A 97 22.53 19.27 10.97
CA LYS A 97 21.76 20.00 9.94
C LYS A 97 20.66 19.13 9.31
N LYS A 98 20.16 18.15 10.05
CA LYS A 98 19.10 17.27 9.61
C LYS A 98 17.76 17.68 10.19
N ARG A 99 16.71 17.44 9.41
CA ARG A 99 15.32 17.72 9.74
C ARG A 99 14.59 16.44 10.10
N TYR A 100 13.77 16.51 11.14
CA TYR A 100 12.98 15.42 11.67
C TYR A 100 11.55 15.86 11.91
N ARG A 101 10.64 14.89 11.97
CA ARG A 101 9.30 15.09 12.50
C ARG A 101 9.40 14.96 14.03
N ALA A 102 8.93 15.98 14.74
CA ALA A 102 8.98 15.99 16.20
C ALA A 102 8.11 14.88 16.82
N ASP A 103 6.93 14.64 16.24
CA ASP A 103 6.03 13.56 16.63
C ASP A 103 6.69 12.18 16.49
N VAL A 104 7.35 11.91 15.36
CA VAL A 104 8.06 10.63 15.12
C VAL A 104 9.23 10.43 16.10
N LEU A 105 9.97 11.48 16.42
CA LEU A 105 11.05 11.38 17.41
C LEU A 105 10.51 10.98 18.80
N ILE A 106 9.33 11.50 19.18
CA ILE A 106 8.68 11.18 20.45
C ILE A 106 8.10 9.75 20.43
N GLU A 107 7.48 9.35 19.29
CA GLU A 107 7.00 7.97 19.09
C GLU A 107 8.13 6.93 19.13
N ASP A 108 9.27 7.24 18.51
CA ASP A 108 10.48 6.40 18.56
C ASP A 108 11.01 6.27 20.00
N GLU A 109 10.86 7.30 20.85
CA GLU A 109 11.24 7.22 22.26
C GLU A 109 10.25 6.36 23.07
N MET A 110 8.94 6.47 22.80
CA MET A 110 7.92 5.58 23.39
C MET A 110 8.21 4.11 23.04
N ALA A 111 8.54 3.82 21.77
CA ALA A 111 8.92 2.49 21.34
C ALA A 111 10.17 1.95 22.06
N LYS A 112 11.13 2.80 22.43
CA LYS A 112 12.26 2.38 23.27
C LYS A 112 11.85 1.98 24.68
N PHE A 113 10.83 2.61 25.24
CA PHE A 113 10.27 2.16 26.54
C PHE A 113 9.60 0.79 26.40
N ASP A 114 8.80 0.58 25.33
CA ASP A 114 8.18 -0.71 25.05
C ASP A 114 9.24 -1.81 24.84
N ASP A 115 10.30 -1.55 24.07
CA ASP A 115 11.45 -2.45 23.91
C ASP A 115 12.15 -2.80 25.24
N LYS A 116 12.26 -1.84 26.17
CA LYS A 116 12.85 -2.09 27.49
C LYS A 116 11.97 -3.01 28.32
N ILE A 117 10.65 -2.82 28.28
CA ILE A 117 9.68 -3.69 28.97
C ILE A 117 9.78 -5.12 28.41
N GLU A 118 9.76 -5.28 27.10
CA GLU A 118 9.87 -6.59 26.46
C GLU A 118 11.18 -7.32 26.78
N LYS A 119 12.29 -6.59 26.84
CA LYS A 119 13.59 -7.16 27.26
C LYS A 119 13.58 -7.66 28.69
N GLU A 120 12.95 -6.94 29.63
CA GLU A 120 12.83 -7.40 31.02
C GLU A 120 11.91 -8.63 31.12
N VAL A 121 10.79 -8.64 30.38
CA VAL A 121 9.89 -9.81 30.27
C VAL A 121 10.62 -11.02 29.70
N ALA A 122 11.37 -10.84 28.61
CA ALA A 122 12.13 -11.93 27.99
C ALA A 122 13.24 -12.50 28.90
N LYS A 123 13.90 -11.63 29.69
CA LYS A 123 14.88 -12.08 30.70
C LYS A 123 14.21 -12.90 31.80
N ALA A 124 13.04 -12.46 32.28
CA ALA A 124 12.27 -13.17 33.29
C ALA A 124 11.75 -14.53 32.76
N ALA A 125 11.23 -14.57 31.55
CA ALA A 125 10.78 -15.79 30.91
C ALA A 125 11.90 -16.84 30.81
N LYS A 126 13.12 -16.43 30.43
CA LYS A 126 14.29 -17.31 30.43
C LYS A 126 14.68 -17.84 31.82
N ARG A 127 14.42 -17.05 32.87
CA ARG A 127 14.76 -17.41 34.26
C ARG A 127 13.72 -18.32 34.90
N PHE A 128 12.44 -18.13 34.61
CA PHE A 128 11.34 -18.82 35.27
C PHE A 128 10.74 -19.98 34.47
N GLY A 129 11.12 -20.13 33.19
CA GLY A 129 10.71 -21.26 32.34
C GLY A 129 9.21 -21.33 32.03
N GLU A 130 8.68 -22.55 31.91
CA GLU A 130 7.28 -22.81 31.48
C GLU A 130 6.19 -22.29 32.43
N SER A 131 6.53 -21.98 33.69
CA SER A 131 5.58 -21.42 34.66
C SER A 131 5.51 -19.90 34.67
N PHE A 132 6.18 -19.22 33.72
CA PHE A 132 6.24 -17.77 33.67
C PHE A 132 4.97 -17.16 33.07
N ASP A 133 4.31 -16.32 33.86
CA ASP A 133 3.18 -15.48 33.43
C ASP A 133 3.68 -14.07 33.11
N ALA A 134 3.69 -13.72 31.84
CA ALA A 134 4.19 -12.44 31.36
C ALA A 134 3.30 -11.25 31.80
N GLU A 135 1.98 -11.43 31.82
CA GLU A 135 1.05 -10.35 32.20
C GLU A 135 1.09 -10.09 33.71
N LEU A 136 1.15 -11.14 34.51
CA LEU A 136 1.36 -11.01 35.93
C LEU A 136 2.71 -10.34 36.24
N PHE A 137 3.77 -10.71 35.51
CA PHE A 137 5.09 -10.08 35.69
C PHE A 137 5.07 -8.60 35.32
N LYS A 138 4.44 -8.22 34.20
CA LYS A 138 4.30 -6.81 33.82
C LYS A 138 3.54 -6.00 34.85
N SER A 139 2.49 -6.56 35.46
CA SER A 139 1.65 -5.88 36.44
C SER A 139 2.22 -5.83 37.86
N THR A 140 3.22 -6.67 38.18
CA THR A 140 3.74 -6.79 39.55
C THR A 140 5.21 -6.39 39.72
N ASN A 141 5.99 -6.38 38.63
CA ASN A 141 7.41 -6.05 38.71
C ASN A 141 7.64 -4.54 38.82
N PRO A 142 8.24 -4.02 39.91
CA PRO A 142 8.37 -2.58 40.14
C PRO A 142 9.15 -1.85 39.05
N ARG A 143 10.17 -2.50 38.46
CA ARG A 143 10.98 -1.91 37.38
C ARG A 143 10.21 -1.79 36.07
N VAL A 144 9.40 -2.80 35.75
CA VAL A 144 8.53 -2.77 34.58
C VAL A 144 7.43 -1.72 34.74
N GLN A 145 6.85 -1.63 35.95
CA GLN A 145 5.85 -0.61 36.28
C GLN A 145 6.41 0.82 36.18
N GLU A 146 7.63 1.06 36.67
CA GLU A 146 8.28 2.38 36.55
C GLU A 146 8.48 2.78 35.07
N ILE A 147 8.93 1.83 34.22
CA ILE A 147 9.10 2.10 32.77
C ILE A 147 7.75 2.34 32.11
N ALA A 148 6.74 1.53 32.43
CA ALA A 148 5.39 1.67 31.90
C ALA A 148 4.75 3.01 32.31
N GLN A 149 4.94 3.45 33.54
CA GLN A 149 4.45 4.74 34.01
C GLN A 149 5.11 5.90 33.24
N LYS A 150 6.43 5.90 33.07
CA LYS A 150 7.13 6.93 32.29
C LYS A 150 6.66 6.97 30.84
N ARG A 151 6.41 5.79 30.25
CA ARG A 151 5.87 5.67 28.89
C ARG A 151 4.47 6.27 28.81
N GLU A 152 3.61 6.01 29.80
CA GLU A 152 2.24 6.52 29.84
C GLU A 152 2.18 8.04 30.10
N GLU A 153 3.07 8.57 30.96
CA GLU A 153 3.23 10.01 31.16
C GLU A 153 3.66 10.70 29.87
N LEU A 154 4.63 10.12 29.13
CA LEU A 154 5.05 10.62 27.81
C LEU A 154 3.89 10.59 26.82
N HIS A 155 3.17 9.47 26.74
CA HIS A 155 2.03 9.32 25.85
C HIS A 155 0.93 10.35 26.12
N THR A 156 0.57 10.56 27.38
CA THR A 156 -0.46 11.53 27.79
C THR A 156 -0.07 12.97 27.44
N ARG A 157 1.18 13.36 27.73
CA ARG A 157 1.70 14.70 27.36
C ARG A 157 1.73 14.89 25.84
N PHE A 158 2.24 13.90 25.12
CA PHE A 158 2.33 13.91 23.65
C PHE A 158 0.94 14.00 23.01
N ALA A 159 0.00 13.16 23.43
CA ALA A 159 -1.36 13.19 22.92
C ALA A 159 -2.04 14.55 23.16
N LYS A 160 -1.82 15.17 24.33
CA LYS A 160 -2.32 16.50 24.62
C LYS A 160 -1.67 17.56 23.73
N ALA A 161 -0.35 17.56 23.61
CA ALA A 161 0.37 18.53 22.77
C ALA A 161 -0.04 18.46 21.30
N MET A 162 -0.24 17.24 20.77
CA MET A 162 -0.74 17.03 19.42
C MET A 162 -2.19 17.51 19.24
N ASN A 163 -3.05 17.28 20.23
CA ASN A 163 -4.45 17.73 20.19
C ASN A 163 -4.57 19.26 20.23
N ASP A 164 -3.80 19.89 21.08
CA ASP A 164 -3.84 21.33 21.29
C ASP A 164 -2.98 22.07 20.24
N ASN A 165 -2.29 21.31 19.37
CA ASN A 165 -1.32 21.80 18.39
C ASN A 165 -0.23 22.67 19.05
N ASP A 166 0.22 22.24 20.26
CA ASP A 166 1.21 22.94 21.06
C ASP A 166 2.62 22.55 20.65
N LEU A 167 3.17 23.30 19.70
CA LEU A 167 4.52 23.08 19.18
C LEU A 167 5.62 23.33 20.23
N ALA A 168 5.37 24.20 21.18
CA ALA A 168 6.32 24.50 22.25
C ALA A 168 6.41 23.30 23.22
N GLU A 169 5.27 22.69 23.56
CA GLU A 169 5.22 21.48 24.38
C GLU A 169 5.86 20.29 23.68
N LEU A 170 5.67 20.12 22.36
CA LEU A 170 6.39 19.06 21.61
C LEU A 170 7.91 19.21 21.73
N LYS A 171 8.42 20.46 21.62
CA LYS A 171 9.84 20.71 21.86
C LYS A 171 10.24 20.41 23.29
N GLN A 172 9.44 20.82 24.28
CA GLN A 172 9.72 20.60 25.69
C GLN A 172 9.78 19.11 26.02
N ILE A 173 8.87 18.29 25.46
CA ILE A 173 8.91 16.83 25.57
C ILE A 173 10.25 16.27 25.04
N ILE A 174 10.70 16.71 23.86
CA ILE A 174 11.97 16.26 23.28
C ILE A 174 13.16 16.58 24.21
N LEU A 175 13.12 17.75 24.88
CA LEU A 175 14.17 18.15 25.81
C LEU A 175 14.10 17.38 27.14
N ASP A 176 12.90 17.21 27.72
CA ASP A 176 12.68 16.57 29.03
C ASP A 176 13.03 15.07 28.99
N TYR A 177 12.69 14.41 27.88
CA TYR A 177 13.03 12.99 27.67
C TYR A 177 14.42 12.78 27.05
N GLU A 178 15.20 13.88 26.96
CA GLU A 178 16.58 13.85 26.49
C GLU A 178 16.76 13.18 25.11
N ILE A 179 15.78 13.35 24.21
CA ILE A 179 15.80 12.75 22.90
C ILE A 179 16.95 13.34 22.08
N VAL A 180 17.85 12.47 21.64
CA VAL A 180 19.05 12.84 20.86
C VAL A 180 18.82 12.66 19.37
N ASP A 181 19.53 13.45 18.59
CA ASP A 181 19.59 13.26 17.14
C ASP A 181 20.21 11.89 16.79
N PRO A 182 19.54 11.06 16.01
CA PRO A 182 20.03 9.74 15.63
C PRO A 182 21.38 9.74 14.88
N ILE A 183 21.78 10.88 14.28
CA ILE A 183 23.01 11.00 13.48
C ILE A 183 24.14 11.58 14.31
N SER A 184 23.95 12.74 14.95
CA SER A 184 25.00 13.43 15.70
C SER A 184 25.07 13.02 17.18
N GLY A 185 24.00 12.40 17.71
CA GLY A 185 23.88 12.11 19.14
C GLY A 185 23.69 13.35 20.03
N THR A 186 23.50 14.52 19.46
CA THR A 186 23.35 15.77 20.20
C THR A 186 21.89 16.15 20.45
N LYS A 187 21.64 17.03 21.43
CA LYS A 187 20.32 17.56 21.80
C LYS A 187 20.12 19.01 21.32
N ASN A 188 20.90 19.48 20.36
CA ASN A 188 20.90 20.88 19.91
C ASN A 188 19.75 21.13 18.92
N TRP A 189 18.52 21.13 19.43
CA TRP A 189 17.30 21.26 18.65
C TRP A 189 16.88 22.71 18.42
N THR A 190 16.28 22.98 17.25
CA THR A 190 15.56 24.24 16.97
C THR A 190 14.19 24.26 17.62
N ASP A 191 13.41 25.30 17.38
CA ASP A 191 11.98 25.27 17.66
C ASP A 191 11.24 24.37 16.69
N VAL A 192 10.15 23.75 17.16
CA VAL A 192 9.24 23.01 16.29
C VAL A 192 8.43 23.98 15.43
N ARG A 193 8.28 23.66 14.15
CA ARG A 193 7.52 24.48 13.19
C ARG A 193 6.55 23.60 12.44
N GLN A 194 5.36 24.12 12.14
CA GLN A 194 4.45 23.45 11.23
C GLN A 194 4.94 23.52 9.79
N PHE A 195 4.79 22.41 9.09
CA PHE A 195 5.09 22.31 7.68
C PHE A 195 3.90 21.69 6.94
N ASN A 196 3.27 22.48 6.07
CA ASN A 196 2.15 22.02 5.27
C ASN A 196 2.61 21.06 4.18
N LEU A 197 1.97 19.90 4.11
CA LEU A 197 2.30 18.82 3.18
C LEU A 197 1.71 19.00 1.77
N MET A 198 0.93 20.06 1.53
CA MET A 198 0.36 20.34 0.21
C MET A 198 1.44 20.91 -0.74
N PHE A 199 1.58 20.33 -1.92
CA PHE A 199 2.29 21.00 -3.02
C PHE A 199 1.41 22.10 -3.60
N LYS A 200 1.97 23.30 -3.67
CA LYS A 200 1.32 24.50 -4.20
C LYS A 200 1.98 24.93 -5.50
N THR A 201 1.17 25.35 -6.47
CA THR A 201 1.61 25.98 -7.71
C THR A 201 0.68 27.12 -8.10
N GLU A 202 1.02 27.86 -9.14
CA GLU A 202 0.23 28.98 -9.64
C GLU A 202 -0.34 28.65 -11.02
N MET A 203 -1.60 29.01 -11.23
CA MET A 203 -2.29 28.88 -12.50
C MET A 203 -2.76 30.26 -12.98
N GLY A 204 -2.29 30.71 -14.13
CA GLY A 204 -2.61 32.00 -14.73
C GLY A 204 -1.45 32.52 -15.59
N SER A 205 -1.73 33.49 -16.46
CA SER A 205 -0.75 34.03 -17.41
C SER A 205 0.03 35.26 -16.87
N THR A 206 -0.41 35.84 -15.76
CA THR A 206 0.23 37.03 -15.13
C THR A 206 0.36 36.81 -13.64
N SER A 207 1.42 37.33 -13.04
CA SER A 207 1.66 37.24 -11.59
C SER A 207 0.58 37.93 -10.74
N GLU A 208 -0.09 38.96 -11.26
CA GLU A 208 -1.14 39.69 -10.55
C GLU A 208 -2.52 39.01 -10.60
N GLY A 209 -2.72 38.13 -11.58
CA GLY A 209 -3.98 37.35 -11.75
C GLY A 209 -3.85 35.88 -11.52
N ALA A 210 -2.69 35.36 -11.07
CA ALA A 210 -2.46 33.95 -10.87
C ALA A 210 -3.24 33.42 -9.66
N MET A 211 -3.95 32.31 -9.87
CA MET A 211 -4.65 31.61 -8.81
C MET A 211 -3.73 30.53 -8.22
N ASN A 212 -3.61 30.51 -6.89
CA ASN A 212 -2.94 29.42 -6.20
C ASN A 212 -3.76 28.14 -6.31
N VAL A 213 -3.18 27.09 -6.87
CA VAL A 213 -3.76 25.76 -6.93
C VAL A 213 -2.83 24.76 -6.26
N TYR A 214 -3.38 23.61 -5.90
CA TYR A 214 -2.65 22.56 -5.18
C TYR A 214 -2.68 21.27 -5.96
N LEU A 215 -1.62 20.48 -5.87
CA LEU A 215 -1.66 19.06 -6.22
C LEU A 215 -2.44 18.33 -5.13
N ARG A 216 -3.44 17.53 -5.51
CA ARG A 216 -4.29 16.84 -4.53
C ARG A 216 -3.47 15.91 -3.63
N PRO A 217 -3.62 15.98 -2.29
CA PRO A 217 -2.95 15.09 -1.35
C PRO A 217 -3.68 13.76 -1.15
N GLU A 218 -4.91 13.65 -1.68
CA GLU A 218 -5.77 12.46 -1.64
C GLU A 218 -6.78 12.49 -2.80
N THR A 219 -7.38 11.35 -3.08
CA THR A 219 -8.39 11.19 -4.13
C THR A 219 -9.83 11.37 -3.64
N ALA A 220 -10.08 11.32 -2.31
CA ALA A 220 -11.41 11.38 -1.69
C ALA A 220 -12.22 12.62 -2.09
N GLN A 221 -11.61 13.80 -2.03
CA GLN A 221 -12.31 15.06 -2.23
C GLN A 221 -12.91 15.18 -3.64
N GLY A 222 -12.24 14.60 -4.64
CA GLY A 222 -12.77 14.51 -6.00
C GLY A 222 -14.05 13.69 -6.08
N ILE A 223 -14.20 12.67 -5.22
CA ILE A 223 -15.41 11.86 -5.13
C ILE A 223 -16.55 12.68 -4.48
N PHE A 224 -16.28 13.33 -3.35
CA PHE A 224 -17.30 14.10 -2.61
C PHE A 224 -17.90 15.22 -3.44
N VAL A 225 -17.10 16.01 -4.14
CA VAL A 225 -17.60 17.13 -4.96
C VAL A 225 -18.35 16.65 -6.20
N ASN A 226 -18.18 15.39 -6.62
CA ASN A 226 -18.89 14.77 -7.73
C ASN A 226 -20.09 13.89 -7.28
N PHE A 227 -20.37 13.81 -5.98
CA PHE A 227 -21.45 12.97 -5.45
C PHE A 227 -22.77 13.16 -6.20
N LEU A 228 -23.27 14.40 -6.31
CA LEU A 228 -24.53 14.69 -6.99
C LEU A 228 -24.48 14.44 -8.50
N ASN A 229 -23.34 14.69 -9.14
CA ASN A 229 -23.16 14.43 -10.56
C ASN A 229 -23.32 12.94 -10.84
N VAL A 230 -22.61 12.10 -10.07
CA VAL A 230 -22.63 10.63 -10.21
C VAL A 230 -24.01 10.09 -9.84
N GLN A 231 -24.56 10.53 -8.69
CA GLN A 231 -25.88 10.08 -8.22
C GLN A 231 -26.97 10.29 -9.27
N LYS A 232 -26.98 11.47 -9.91
CA LYS A 232 -28.00 11.83 -10.93
C LYS A 232 -27.76 11.13 -12.26
N THR A 233 -26.53 11.15 -12.77
CA THR A 233 -26.22 10.59 -14.10
C THR A 233 -26.34 9.09 -14.14
N CYS A 234 -25.93 8.39 -13.06
CA CYS A 234 -26.06 6.95 -12.93
C CYS A 234 -27.37 6.51 -12.27
N ARG A 235 -28.25 7.45 -11.84
CA ARG A 235 -29.51 7.18 -11.13
C ARG A 235 -29.32 6.30 -9.88
N MET A 236 -28.21 6.52 -9.16
CA MET A 236 -27.86 5.72 -8.00
C MET A 236 -28.81 5.97 -6.84
N ARG A 237 -29.10 4.91 -6.10
CA ARG A 237 -29.84 4.94 -4.83
C ARG A 237 -28.91 4.56 -3.69
N ILE A 238 -29.09 5.18 -2.55
CA ILE A 238 -28.34 4.82 -1.32
C ILE A 238 -28.85 3.46 -0.82
N PRO A 239 -27.93 2.53 -0.44
CA PRO A 239 -26.48 2.71 -0.37
C PRO A 239 -25.78 2.51 -1.72
N PHE A 240 -24.81 3.37 -2.05
CA PHE A 240 -23.98 3.20 -3.24
C PHE A 240 -22.57 3.77 -3.03
N GLY A 241 -21.62 3.28 -3.81
CA GLY A 241 -20.22 3.68 -3.75
C GLY A 241 -19.72 4.35 -5.02
N ILE A 242 -18.70 5.19 -4.86
CA ILE A 242 -17.94 5.78 -5.95
C ILE A 242 -16.46 5.42 -5.74
N ALA A 243 -15.89 4.74 -6.73
CA ALA A 243 -14.51 4.27 -6.73
C ALA A 243 -13.62 5.13 -7.63
N GLN A 244 -12.37 5.34 -7.24
CA GLN A 244 -11.38 6.07 -8.02
C GLN A 244 -9.99 5.48 -7.81
N ILE A 245 -9.18 5.43 -8.88
CA ILE A 245 -7.73 5.21 -8.81
C ILE A 245 -7.07 6.48 -9.32
N GLY A 246 -6.08 7.00 -8.59
CA GLY A 246 -5.40 8.18 -9.08
C GLY A 246 -4.18 8.60 -8.27
N LYS A 247 -3.37 9.44 -8.87
CA LYS A 247 -2.19 10.06 -8.25
C LYS A 247 -2.59 11.01 -7.14
N ALA A 248 -1.80 10.99 -6.06
CA ALA A 248 -1.85 11.94 -4.96
C ALA A 248 -0.42 12.38 -4.60
N PHE A 249 -0.30 13.54 -3.96
CA PHE A 249 0.97 14.22 -3.76
C PHE A 249 1.07 14.75 -2.34
N ARG A 250 2.14 14.39 -1.62
CA ARG A 250 2.41 14.90 -0.28
C ARG A 250 3.87 15.33 -0.19
N ASN A 251 4.13 16.55 0.19
CA ASN A 251 5.49 17.08 0.33
C ASN A 251 6.20 16.48 1.55
N GLU A 252 6.35 15.17 1.56
CA GLU A 252 6.98 14.40 2.62
C GLU A 252 8.43 14.84 2.83
N ILE A 253 8.79 15.18 4.06
CA ILE A 253 10.14 15.63 4.40
C ILE A 253 11.02 14.45 4.77
N VAL A 254 10.46 13.47 5.48
CA VAL A 254 11.17 12.26 5.89
C VAL A 254 10.67 11.08 5.07
N ALA A 255 11.24 10.92 3.87
CA ALA A 255 11.01 9.72 3.07
C ALA A 255 11.80 8.56 3.66
N ARG A 256 11.13 7.48 4.01
CA ARG A 256 11.75 6.26 4.55
C ARG A 256 11.12 5.03 3.90
N GLN A 257 11.86 3.93 3.92
CA GLN A 257 11.34 2.61 3.56
C GLN A 257 10.94 2.47 2.09
N PHE A 258 11.79 2.99 1.17
CA PHE A 258 11.61 2.82 -0.27
C PHE A 258 10.26 3.39 -0.72
N ILE A 259 9.45 2.63 -1.48
CA ILE A 259 8.14 3.07 -1.98
C ILE A 259 7.01 3.05 -0.93
N PHE A 260 7.31 2.77 0.34
CA PHE A 260 6.30 2.81 1.39
C PHE A 260 5.81 4.24 1.69
N ARG A 261 6.72 5.23 1.60
CA ARG A 261 6.38 6.65 1.80
C ARG A 261 7.06 7.50 0.73
N MET A 262 6.26 8.05 -0.16
CA MET A 262 6.68 8.81 -1.33
C MET A 262 6.00 10.18 -1.37
N ARG A 263 6.58 11.10 -2.17
CA ARG A 263 6.00 12.42 -2.45
C ARG A 263 4.93 12.38 -3.50
N GLU A 264 5.06 11.49 -4.46
CA GLU A 264 4.08 11.17 -5.49
C GLU A 264 3.73 9.70 -5.40
N PHE A 265 2.47 9.37 -5.17
CA PHE A 265 1.97 8.01 -4.99
C PHE A 265 0.60 7.84 -5.64
N GLU A 266 0.06 6.65 -5.59
CA GLU A 266 -1.23 6.34 -6.20
C GLU A 266 -2.16 5.70 -5.15
N GLN A 267 -3.41 6.17 -5.09
CA GLN A 267 -4.45 5.63 -4.22
C GLN A 267 -5.52 4.91 -5.03
N MET A 268 -6.04 3.83 -4.47
CA MET A 268 -7.29 3.18 -4.87
C MET A 268 -8.29 3.43 -3.74
N GLU A 269 -9.29 4.22 -4.00
CA GLU A 269 -10.16 4.76 -2.97
C GLU A 269 -11.63 4.63 -3.38
N MET A 270 -12.47 4.21 -2.42
CA MET A 270 -13.91 4.10 -2.59
C MET A 270 -14.61 4.80 -1.43
N GLN A 271 -15.57 5.67 -1.75
CA GLN A 271 -16.46 6.32 -0.81
C GLN A 271 -17.84 5.72 -0.96
N PHE A 272 -18.34 5.09 0.09
CA PHE A 272 -19.63 4.40 0.11
C PHE A 272 -20.64 5.20 0.92
N PHE A 273 -21.69 5.69 0.26
CA PHE A 273 -22.69 6.57 0.82
C PHE A 273 -23.86 5.76 1.38
N VAL A 274 -24.19 6.02 2.64
CA VAL A 274 -25.20 5.27 3.40
C VAL A 274 -26.19 6.21 4.10
N ARG A 275 -27.33 5.67 4.56
CA ARG A 275 -28.26 6.41 5.44
C ARG A 275 -27.60 6.70 6.78
N PRO A 276 -27.81 7.92 7.35
CA PRO A 276 -27.39 8.19 8.73
C PRO A 276 -28.01 7.18 9.70
N GLY A 277 -27.15 6.59 10.55
CA GLY A 277 -27.54 5.53 11.50
C GLY A 277 -27.25 4.11 11.01
N GLU A 278 -26.93 3.91 9.73
CA GLU A 278 -26.52 2.60 9.18
C GLU A 278 -24.99 2.48 9.02
N GLU A 279 -24.25 3.55 9.30
CA GLU A 279 -22.82 3.64 8.98
C GLU A 279 -21.95 2.61 9.71
N LEU A 280 -22.26 2.27 10.94
CA LEU A 280 -21.44 1.31 11.70
C LEU A 280 -21.62 -0.13 11.22
N ASP A 281 -22.81 -0.50 10.76
CA ASP A 281 -23.08 -1.80 10.15
C ASP A 281 -22.34 -1.95 8.81
N TRP A 282 -22.38 -0.88 7.99
CA TRP A 282 -21.65 -0.83 6.73
C TRP A 282 -20.13 -0.79 6.94
N PHE A 283 -19.65 -0.10 7.97
CA PHE A 283 -18.24 -0.11 8.37
C PHE A 283 -17.76 -1.53 8.68
N ALA A 284 -18.50 -2.26 9.53
CA ALA A 284 -18.18 -3.65 9.88
C ALA A 284 -18.13 -4.54 8.63
N LYS A 285 -19.13 -4.41 7.74
CA LYS A 285 -19.21 -5.18 6.49
C LYS A 285 -18.02 -4.88 5.55
N TRP A 286 -17.66 -3.60 5.38
CA TRP A 286 -16.52 -3.24 4.55
C TRP A 286 -15.20 -3.68 5.16
N LYS A 287 -15.04 -3.62 6.48
CA LYS A 287 -13.88 -4.14 7.21
C LYS A 287 -13.62 -5.62 6.84
N GLU A 288 -14.63 -6.47 6.92
CA GLU A 288 -14.55 -7.89 6.56
C GLU A 288 -14.28 -8.09 5.06
N THR A 289 -15.01 -7.39 4.20
CA THR A 289 -14.88 -7.49 2.75
C THR A 289 -13.47 -7.15 2.28
N ARG A 290 -12.88 -6.08 2.85
CA ARG A 290 -11.54 -5.66 2.48
C ARG A 290 -10.48 -6.64 2.95
N LEU A 291 -10.58 -7.16 4.17
CA LEU A 291 -9.64 -8.17 4.66
C LEU A 291 -9.71 -9.47 3.82
N LYS A 292 -10.93 -9.91 3.43
CA LYS A 292 -11.11 -11.05 2.53
C LYS A 292 -10.40 -10.82 1.19
N TRP A 293 -10.51 -9.61 0.63
CA TRP A 293 -9.84 -9.22 -0.62
C TRP A 293 -8.31 -9.35 -0.51
N HIS A 294 -7.70 -8.88 0.57
CA HIS A 294 -6.26 -9.00 0.80
C HIS A 294 -5.83 -10.47 0.93
N LYS A 295 -6.55 -11.26 1.72
CA LYS A 295 -6.22 -12.66 1.99
C LYS A 295 -6.36 -13.56 0.77
N ALA A 296 -7.26 -13.25 -0.15
CA ALA A 296 -7.48 -14.02 -1.38
C ALA A 296 -6.24 -14.11 -2.28
N LEU A 297 -5.27 -13.20 -2.11
CA LEU A 297 -3.98 -13.25 -2.82
C LEU A 297 -3.03 -14.33 -2.31
N GLY A 298 -3.33 -14.99 -1.18
CA GLY A 298 -2.52 -16.08 -0.66
C GLY A 298 -1.15 -15.68 -0.10
N MET A 299 -0.97 -14.42 0.30
CA MET A 299 0.30 -13.89 0.83
C MET A 299 0.54 -14.25 2.30
N GLY A 300 -0.28 -15.10 2.90
CA GLY A 300 -0.22 -15.54 4.29
C GLY A 300 -1.19 -14.78 5.20
N ASP A 301 -2.24 -15.48 5.65
CA ASP A 301 -3.32 -14.91 6.46
C ASP A 301 -2.83 -14.29 7.78
N HIS A 302 -1.79 -14.90 8.37
CA HIS A 302 -1.17 -14.45 9.62
C HIS A 302 -0.39 -13.15 9.50
N LYS A 303 -0.08 -12.72 8.28
CA LYS A 303 0.61 -11.45 8.01
C LYS A 303 -0.32 -10.24 8.02
N TYR A 304 -1.63 -10.43 8.17
CA TYR A 304 -2.62 -9.36 8.25
C TYR A 304 -3.19 -9.25 9.65
N ARG A 305 -3.42 -8.02 10.09
CA ARG A 305 -4.18 -7.74 11.30
C ARG A 305 -4.98 -6.45 11.16
N TYR A 306 -6.00 -6.28 11.99
CA TYR A 306 -6.64 -5.00 12.19
C TYR A 306 -5.89 -4.18 13.23
N HIS A 307 -5.87 -2.88 13.02
CA HIS A 307 -5.45 -1.89 13.99
C HIS A 307 -6.56 -0.87 14.14
N ASP A 308 -7.42 -1.06 15.14
CA ASP A 308 -8.50 -0.13 15.43
C ASP A 308 -7.92 1.14 16.08
N HIS A 309 -8.40 2.32 15.67
CA HIS A 309 -7.86 3.58 16.15
C HIS A 309 -8.43 3.96 17.51
N ASP A 310 -7.62 4.08 18.52
CA ASP A 310 -8.00 4.57 19.86
C ASP A 310 -8.44 6.03 19.82
N LYS A 311 -7.86 6.82 18.89
CA LYS A 311 -8.16 8.22 18.69
C LYS A 311 -8.66 8.45 17.28
N LEU A 312 -9.93 8.80 17.18
CA LEU A 312 -10.57 9.08 15.89
C LEU A 312 -10.26 10.51 15.41
N ALA A 313 -10.15 10.67 14.09
CA ALA A 313 -10.15 11.97 13.46
C ALA A 313 -11.50 12.67 13.71
N HIS A 314 -11.51 14.00 13.71
CA HIS A 314 -12.68 14.82 14.02
C HIS A 314 -13.90 14.59 13.09
N TYR A 315 -13.67 13.97 11.95
CA TYR A 315 -14.70 13.63 10.94
C TYR A 315 -15.19 12.19 11.04
N ALA A 316 -14.56 11.36 11.87
CA ALA A 316 -14.85 9.92 11.93
C ALA A 316 -15.49 9.52 13.26
N ASN A 317 -16.42 8.55 13.23
CA ASN A 317 -16.97 7.88 14.41
C ASN A 317 -16.53 6.41 14.53
N ALA A 318 -15.83 5.86 13.52
CA ALA A 318 -15.09 4.60 13.57
C ALA A 318 -13.95 4.63 12.57
N ALA A 319 -12.81 4.02 12.92
CA ALA A 319 -11.65 3.89 12.04
C ALA A 319 -10.85 2.62 12.38
N THR A 320 -10.36 1.95 11.36
CA THR A 320 -9.44 0.81 11.48
C THR A 320 -8.50 0.77 10.28
N ASP A 321 -7.27 0.32 10.51
CA ASP A 321 -6.35 -0.01 9.45
C ASP A 321 -6.27 -1.52 9.27
N ILE A 322 -6.11 -1.97 8.03
CA ILE A 322 -5.58 -3.28 7.73
C ILE A 322 -4.07 -3.10 7.63
N GLU A 323 -3.35 -3.70 8.56
CA GLU A 323 -1.89 -3.73 8.56
C GLU A 323 -1.37 -5.03 7.96
N PHE A 324 -0.21 -4.93 7.29
CA PHE A 324 0.54 -6.05 6.75
C PHE A 324 1.92 -6.15 7.40
N GLU A 325 2.39 -7.37 7.67
CA GLU A 325 3.71 -7.63 8.22
C GLU A 325 4.82 -7.43 7.18
N MET A 326 5.42 -6.24 7.20
CA MET A 326 6.60 -5.90 6.41
C MET A 326 7.88 -6.36 7.13
N PRO A 327 9.05 -6.42 6.46
CA PRO A 327 10.33 -6.69 7.11
C PRO A 327 10.69 -5.72 8.25
N PHE A 328 10.05 -4.55 8.29
CA PHE A 328 10.20 -3.52 9.31
C PHE A 328 8.98 -3.40 10.24
N GLY A 329 8.21 -4.49 10.39
CA GLY A 329 7.05 -4.60 11.27
C GLY A 329 5.71 -4.39 10.58
N PHE A 330 4.63 -4.54 11.34
CA PHE A 330 3.28 -4.29 10.85
C PHE A 330 3.10 -2.83 10.44
N LYS A 331 2.53 -2.62 9.27
CA LYS A 331 2.28 -1.28 8.70
C LYS A 331 0.96 -1.26 7.95
N GLU A 332 0.27 -0.14 8.08
CA GLU A 332 -0.96 0.17 7.35
C GLU A 332 -0.78 0.01 5.85
N VAL A 333 -1.65 -0.77 5.24
CA VAL A 333 -1.77 -0.91 3.78
C VAL A 333 -3.11 -0.41 3.26
N GLU A 334 -4.16 -0.45 4.08
CA GLU A 334 -5.49 0.07 3.77
C GLU A 334 -6.14 0.67 5.02
N GLY A 335 -6.68 1.89 4.92
CA GLY A 335 -7.50 2.51 5.94
C GLY A 335 -8.99 2.34 5.63
N ILE A 336 -9.80 2.09 6.66
CA ILE A 336 -11.26 2.00 6.57
C ILE A 336 -11.85 2.94 7.63
N HIS A 337 -12.65 3.92 7.19
CA HIS A 337 -13.17 4.96 8.07
C HIS A 337 -14.67 5.16 7.89
N SER A 338 -15.38 5.32 8.98
CA SER A 338 -16.74 5.89 8.98
C SER A 338 -16.62 7.40 9.19
N ARG A 339 -16.74 8.18 8.10
CA ARG A 339 -16.46 9.62 8.03
C ARG A 339 -17.67 10.50 8.40
N THR A 340 -18.80 9.90 8.80
CA THR A 340 -20.06 10.59 9.00
C THR A 340 -20.48 11.38 7.74
N ASN A 341 -21.14 12.52 7.87
CA ASN A 341 -21.49 13.44 6.78
C ASN A 341 -20.53 14.63 6.66
N PHE A 342 -19.39 14.57 7.35
CA PHE A 342 -18.50 15.73 7.52
C PHE A 342 -18.11 16.37 6.18
N ASP A 343 -17.53 15.59 5.26
CA ASP A 343 -17.01 16.13 3.98
C ASP A 343 -18.10 16.77 3.13
N LEU A 344 -19.24 16.08 2.94
CA LEU A 344 -20.36 16.61 2.16
C LEU A 344 -20.93 17.88 2.79
N SER A 345 -21.05 17.92 4.12
CA SER A 345 -21.53 19.09 4.87
C SER A 345 -20.57 20.28 4.76
N GLN A 346 -19.26 20.04 4.80
CA GLN A 346 -18.26 21.09 4.59
C GLN A 346 -18.33 21.64 3.16
N HIS A 347 -18.43 20.77 2.15
CA HIS A 347 -18.58 21.23 0.77
C HIS A 347 -19.91 21.98 0.55
N GLU A 348 -21.00 21.56 1.17
CA GLU A 348 -22.28 22.31 1.17
C GLU A 348 -22.07 23.72 1.75
N LYS A 349 -21.44 23.82 2.93
CA LYS A 349 -21.16 25.09 3.61
C LYS A 349 -20.30 26.03 2.78
N TYR A 350 -19.20 25.55 2.20
CA TYR A 350 -18.26 26.38 1.46
C TYR A 350 -18.73 26.72 0.04
N SER A 351 -19.53 25.88 -0.58
CA SER A 351 -20.10 26.13 -1.92
C SER A 351 -21.41 26.90 -1.92
N GLY A 352 -22.14 26.89 -0.80
CA GLY A 352 -23.50 27.39 -0.71
C GLY A 352 -24.53 26.53 -1.47
N LYS A 353 -24.14 25.36 -2.00
CA LYS A 353 -24.98 24.46 -2.76
C LYS A 353 -25.38 23.27 -1.91
N LYS A 354 -26.71 22.94 -1.88
CA LYS A 354 -27.17 21.75 -1.16
C LYS A 354 -26.59 20.47 -1.77
N ILE A 355 -25.97 19.67 -0.92
CA ILE A 355 -25.39 18.35 -1.27
C ILE A 355 -26.16 17.30 -0.46
N GLN A 356 -27.41 17.11 -0.81
CA GLN A 356 -28.33 16.19 -0.11
C GLN A 356 -28.91 15.17 -1.10
N TYR A 357 -29.15 13.98 -0.59
CA TYR A 357 -29.89 12.93 -1.28
C TYR A 357 -31.36 12.97 -0.89
N PHE A 358 -32.25 12.97 -1.87
CA PHE A 358 -33.69 12.76 -1.60
C PHE A 358 -33.96 11.25 -1.62
N ASP A 359 -34.35 10.71 -0.49
CA ASP A 359 -34.72 9.32 -0.32
C ASP A 359 -36.22 9.13 -0.58
N PRO A 360 -36.61 8.49 -1.69
CA PRO A 360 -38.01 8.30 -2.03
C PRO A 360 -38.73 7.32 -1.11
N GLU A 361 -38.03 6.42 -0.43
CA GLU A 361 -38.61 5.46 0.51
C GLU A 361 -39.02 6.16 1.83
N MET A 362 -38.16 7.08 2.29
CA MET A 362 -38.39 7.84 3.51
C MET A 362 -39.13 9.14 3.25
N ASN A 363 -39.27 9.55 2.00
CA ASN A 363 -39.83 10.83 1.55
C ASN A 363 -39.17 12.05 2.23
N GLN A 364 -37.83 11.98 2.39
CA GLN A 364 -37.09 13.07 3.03
C GLN A 364 -35.69 13.22 2.38
N SER A 365 -35.11 14.42 2.56
CA SER A 365 -33.74 14.71 2.13
C SER A 365 -32.79 14.70 3.32
N TYR A 366 -31.60 14.14 3.13
CA TYR A 366 -30.54 14.15 4.12
C TYR A 366 -29.15 14.19 3.45
N THR A 367 -28.12 14.59 4.19
CA THR A 367 -26.74 14.45 3.79
C THR A 367 -26.29 13.05 4.16
N PRO A 368 -25.88 12.20 3.20
CA PRO A 368 -25.46 10.82 3.49
C PRO A 368 -24.26 10.76 4.41
N TYR A 369 -24.16 9.66 5.17
CA TYR A 369 -22.93 9.27 5.86
C TYR A 369 -22.04 8.47 4.90
N VAL A 370 -20.75 8.43 5.19
CA VAL A 370 -19.75 7.90 4.25
C VAL A 370 -18.88 6.85 4.94
N ILE A 371 -18.73 5.70 4.30
CA ILE A 371 -17.70 4.72 4.63
C ILE A 371 -16.61 4.80 3.56
N GLU A 372 -15.41 5.09 3.99
CA GLU A 372 -14.23 5.15 3.16
C GLU A 372 -13.45 3.84 3.22
N THR A 373 -12.95 3.38 2.07
CA THR A 373 -11.84 2.42 2.00
C THR A 373 -10.76 3.01 1.13
N SER A 374 -9.55 3.13 1.65
CA SER A 374 -8.43 3.77 0.96
C SER A 374 -7.17 2.92 1.08
N ILE A 375 -6.65 2.47 -0.06
CA ILE A 375 -5.44 1.65 -0.16
C ILE A 375 -4.38 2.37 -0.99
N GLY A 376 -3.14 2.42 -0.48
CA GLY A 376 -2.00 2.88 -1.26
C GLY A 376 -1.54 1.80 -2.24
N VAL A 377 -1.62 2.07 -3.55
CA VAL A 377 -1.15 1.13 -4.58
C VAL A 377 0.29 0.73 -4.34
N ASP A 378 1.13 1.69 -4.00
CA ASP A 378 2.57 1.53 -3.81
C ASP A 378 2.89 0.71 -2.54
N ARG A 379 2.11 0.88 -1.46
CA ARG A 379 2.20 0.04 -0.25
C ARG A 379 1.77 -1.40 -0.53
N MET A 380 0.68 -1.58 -1.28
CA MET A 380 0.24 -2.91 -1.72
C MET A 380 1.28 -3.59 -2.62
N PHE A 381 1.87 -2.84 -3.56
CA PHE A 381 2.96 -3.32 -4.41
C PHE A 381 4.16 -3.80 -3.58
N LEU A 382 4.56 -3.02 -2.57
CA LEU A 382 5.65 -3.37 -1.67
C LEU A 382 5.30 -4.62 -0.83
N SER A 383 4.06 -4.74 -0.34
CA SER A 383 3.59 -5.93 0.38
C SER A 383 3.72 -7.19 -0.47
N VAL A 384 3.32 -7.11 -1.74
CA VAL A 384 3.44 -8.21 -2.71
C VAL A 384 4.92 -8.59 -2.89
N LEU A 385 5.82 -7.63 -3.10
CA LEU A 385 7.26 -7.91 -3.23
C LEU A 385 7.84 -8.54 -1.97
N CYS A 386 7.53 -7.96 -0.79
CA CYS A 386 8.06 -8.44 0.49
C CYS A 386 7.57 -9.84 0.85
N SER A 387 6.32 -10.18 0.48
CA SER A 387 5.79 -11.52 0.75
C SER A 387 6.30 -12.58 -0.21
N SER A 388 6.77 -12.17 -1.40
CA SER A 388 7.09 -13.06 -2.50
C SER A 388 8.58 -13.38 -2.64
N TYR A 389 9.46 -12.55 -2.08
CA TYR A 389 10.90 -12.72 -2.24
C TYR A 389 11.44 -13.85 -1.37
N GLU A 390 12.10 -14.83 -1.98
CA GLU A 390 12.74 -15.94 -1.29
C GLU A 390 14.10 -16.29 -1.92
N GLU A 391 15.07 -16.65 -1.06
CA GLU A 391 16.35 -17.25 -1.43
C GLU A 391 16.31 -18.73 -1.03
N GLU A 392 16.00 -19.60 -1.96
CA GLU A 392 15.91 -21.04 -1.75
C GLU A 392 17.29 -21.71 -1.92
N LYS A 393 17.63 -22.59 -0.99
CA LYS A 393 18.78 -23.48 -1.14
C LYS A 393 18.35 -24.75 -1.86
N LEU A 394 19.00 -25.05 -2.98
CA LEU A 394 18.75 -26.26 -3.74
C LEU A 394 19.58 -27.42 -3.23
N GLU A 395 19.18 -28.65 -3.55
CA GLU A 395 19.88 -29.89 -3.16
C GLU A 395 21.34 -29.93 -3.63
N ASN A 396 21.66 -29.30 -4.76
CA ASN A 396 23.02 -29.18 -5.29
C ASN A 396 23.89 -28.11 -4.59
N GLY A 397 23.37 -27.46 -3.55
CA GLY A 397 24.04 -26.41 -2.78
C GLY A 397 24.01 -25.00 -3.40
N GLU A 398 23.43 -24.84 -4.60
CA GLU A 398 23.23 -23.53 -5.20
C GLU A 398 22.06 -22.78 -4.53
N THR A 399 22.06 -21.44 -4.64
CA THR A 399 20.96 -20.60 -4.21
C THR A 399 20.12 -20.18 -5.42
N ARG A 400 18.80 -20.34 -5.32
CA ARG A 400 17.82 -19.85 -6.25
C ARG A 400 17.11 -18.64 -5.65
N VAL A 401 17.16 -17.50 -6.33
CA VAL A 401 16.29 -16.35 -6.00
C VAL A 401 14.98 -16.51 -6.76
N VAL A 402 13.88 -16.43 -6.06
CA VAL A 402 12.54 -16.57 -6.64
C VAL A 402 11.59 -15.53 -6.06
N LEU A 403 10.71 -14.99 -6.91
CA LEU A 403 9.55 -14.22 -6.49
C LEU A 403 8.29 -15.09 -6.60
N HIS A 404 7.78 -15.55 -5.46
CA HIS A 404 6.52 -16.28 -5.36
C HIS A 404 5.31 -15.33 -5.47
N LEU A 405 5.28 -14.51 -6.53
CA LEU A 405 4.18 -13.59 -6.77
C LEU A 405 2.84 -14.35 -6.89
N PRO A 406 1.74 -13.82 -6.34
CA PRO A 406 0.41 -14.29 -6.71
C PRO A 406 0.32 -14.34 -8.24
N LYS A 407 -0.04 -15.48 -8.81
CA LYS A 407 0.07 -15.74 -10.26
C LYS A 407 -0.73 -14.72 -11.07
N GLN A 408 -1.86 -14.25 -10.52
CA GLN A 408 -2.70 -13.23 -11.12
C GLN A 408 -2.02 -11.85 -11.17
N LEU A 409 -1.09 -11.56 -10.25
CA LEU A 409 -0.37 -10.29 -10.20
C LEU A 409 0.98 -10.31 -10.94
N ALA A 410 1.49 -11.50 -11.31
CA ALA A 410 2.77 -11.64 -12.00
C ALA A 410 2.82 -10.77 -13.27
N PRO A 411 3.92 -10.01 -13.50
CA PRO A 411 4.04 -9.14 -14.66
C PRO A 411 4.12 -9.91 -15.98
N VAL A 412 4.75 -11.07 -15.97
CA VAL A 412 4.82 -12.02 -17.10
C VAL A 412 4.10 -13.28 -16.65
N LYS A 413 3.15 -13.77 -17.45
CA LYS A 413 2.36 -14.97 -17.12
C LYS A 413 3.03 -16.25 -17.58
N VAL A 414 3.67 -16.19 -18.74
CA VAL A 414 4.32 -17.34 -19.36
C VAL A 414 5.56 -16.93 -20.13
N ALA A 415 6.62 -17.69 -20.01
CA ALA A 415 7.80 -17.57 -20.85
C ALA A 415 7.90 -18.78 -21.79
N VAL A 416 8.08 -18.54 -23.08
CA VAL A 416 8.20 -19.59 -24.10
C VAL A 416 9.64 -19.66 -24.58
N MET A 417 10.24 -20.85 -24.55
CA MET A 417 11.67 -21.07 -24.76
C MET A 417 11.92 -22.26 -25.68
N PRO A 418 12.66 -22.10 -26.80
CA PRO A 418 13.15 -23.26 -27.54
C PRO A 418 14.27 -23.95 -26.75
N LEU A 419 14.30 -25.27 -26.69
CA LEU A 419 15.39 -26.01 -25.99
C LEU A 419 16.76 -25.64 -26.56
N VAL A 420 16.85 -25.58 -27.89
CA VAL A 420 18.05 -25.14 -28.63
C VAL A 420 17.68 -24.16 -29.74
N ARG A 421 18.66 -23.39 -30.24
CA ARG A 421 18.46 -22.33 -31.25
C ARG A 421 18.55 -22.84 -32.71
N LYS A 422 18.06 -24.03 -32.98
CA LYS A 422 18.13 -24.67 -34.30
C LYS A 422 16.96 -25.60 -34.54
N ASP A 423 16.94 -26.23 -35.67
CA ASP A 423 16.01 -27.32 -36.02
C ASP A 423 14.53 -26.89 -36.02
N GLY A 424 14.21 -25.59 -36.27
CA GLY A 424 12.85 -25.08 -36.31
C GLY A 424 12.22 -24.81 -34.94
N LEU A 425 12.92 -25.11 -33.80
CA LEU A 425 12.38 -24.92 -32.45
C LEU A 425 12.13 -23.45 -32.12
N PRO A 426 13.00 -22.47 -32.52
CA PRO A 426 12.71 -21.06 -32.32
C PRO A 426 11.42 -20.59 -33.00
N ASP A 427 11.16 -21.05 -34.22
CA ASP A 427 9.97 -20.68 -34.97
C ASP A 427 8.71 -21.24 -34.34
N LYS A 428 8.74 -22.51 -33.89
CA LYS A 428 7.64 -23.15 -33.16
C LYS A 428 7.37 -22.48 -31.81
N ALA A 429 8.42 -22.06 -31.08
CA ALA A 429 8.27 -21.32 -29.84
C ALA A 429 7.61 -19.95 -30.08
N ARG A 430 7.98 -19.24 -31.15
CA ARG A 430 7.33 -17.98 -31.53
C ARG A 430 5.88 -18.17 -31.97
N GLU A 431 5.56 -19.26 -32.66
CA GLU A 431 4.18 -19.64 -33.02
C GLU A 431 3.33 -19.77 -31.72
N ILE A 432 3.81 -20.54 -30.74
CA ILE A 432 3.13 -20.72 -29.47
C ILE A 432 2.99 -19.39 -28.71
N MET A 433 4.05 -18.57 -28.64
CA MET A 433 3.98 -17.25 -28.04
C MET A 433 2.95 -16.35 -28.76
N ASN A 434 2.90 -16.39 -30.08
CA ASN A 434 1.92 -15.62 -30.86
C ASN A 434 0.47 -16.06 -30.59
N MET A 435 0.25 -17.34 -30.29
CA MET A 435 -1.05 -17.84 -29.87
C MET A 435 -1.45 -17.29 -28.49
N LEU A 436 -0.52 -17.21 -27.54
CA LEU A 436 -0.79 -16.83 -26.14
C LEU A 436 -0.82 -15.32 -25.88
N LYS A 437 -0.12 -14.50 -26.69
CA LYS A 437 0.12 -13.07 -26.40
C LYS A 437 -1.14 -12.18 -26.39
N PHE A 438 -2.25 -12.64 -26.96
CA PHE A 438 -3.51 -11.89 -26.96
C PHE A 438 -4.22 -11.96 -25.61
N ASP A 439 -3.96 -13.02 -24.83
CA ASP A 439 -4.59 -13.26 -23.54
C ASP A 439 -3.63 -13.00 -22.38
N TYR A 440 -2.31 -13.17 -22.59
CA TYR A 440 -1.30 -13.12 -21.53
C TYR A 440 -0.08 -12.30 -21.92
N ALA A 441 0.52 -11.64 -20.93
CA ALA A 441 1.86 -11.09 -21.06
C ALA A 441 2.88 -12.23 -21.15
N CYS A 442 3.51 -12.37 -22.34
CA CYS A 442 4.44 -13.44 -22.66
C CYS A 442 5.86 -12.92 -22.83
N GLN A 443 6.85 -13.73 -22.49
CA GLN A 443 8.26 -13.50 -22.83
C GLN A 443 8.81 -14.65 -23.65
N TYR A 444 9.73 -14.31 -24.57
CA TYR A 444 10.53 -15.26 -25.33
C TYR A 444 11.97 -15.18 -24.87
N ASP A 445 12.61 -16.32 -24.60
CA ASP A 445 14.02 -16.39 -24.24
C ASP A 445 14.72 -17.59 -24.88
N GLU A 446 15.81 -17.35 -25.57
CA GLU A 446 16.66 -18.38 -26.19
C GLU A 446 18.15 -18.25 -25.82
N LYS A 447 18.50 -17.29 -24.92
CA LYS A 447 19.87 -17.02 -24.54
C LYS A 447 20.32 -17.94 -23.39
N ASP A 448 21.50 -18.54 -23.48
CA ASP A 448 22.08 -19.46 -22.51
C ASP A 448 21.39 -20.83 -22.40
N SER A 449 21.76 -21.66 -21.42
CA SER A 449 21.14 -22.94 -21.14
C SER A 449 19.73 -22.79 -20.60
N ILE A 450 18.88 -23.80 -20.80
CA ILE A 450 17.49 -23.80 -20.34
C ILE A 450 17.38 -23.57 -18.83
N GLY A 451 18.28 -24.13 -18.02
CA GLY A 451 18.30 -23.94 -16.58
C GLY A 451 18.55 -22.48 -16.19
N LYS A 452 19.46 -21.75 -16.89
CA LYS A 452 19.68 -20.32 -16.65
C LYS A 452 18.46 -19.48 -17.03
N ARG A 453 17.77 -19.87 -18.10
CA ARG A 453 16.53 -19.18 -18.52
C ARG A 453 15.42 -19.37 -17.49
N TYR A 454 15.23 -20.57 -16.93
CA TYR A 454 14.30 -20.79 -15.83
C TYR A 454 14.64 -19.93 -14.62
N ARG A 455 15.92 -19.83 -14.24
CA ARG A 455 16.36 -18.97 -13.10
C ARG A 455 15.99 -17.50 -13.31
N ARG A 456 16.15 -16.98 -14.55
CA ARG A 456 15.74 -15.60 -14.86
C ARG A 456 14.24 -15.39 -14.71
N GLN A 457 13.44 -16.37 -15.10
CA GLN A 457 11.98 -16.29 -14.97
C GLN A 457 11.51 -16.46 -13.52
N ASP A 458 12.16 -17.34 -12.75
CA ASP A 458 11.92 -17.48 -11.32
C ASP A 458 12.18 -16.16 -10.58
N ALA A 459 13.29 -15.48 -10.90
CA ALA A 459 13.68 -14.20 -10.29
C ALA A 459 12.70 -13.05 -10.57
N ILE A 460 11.97 -13.08 -11.66
CA ILE A 460 10.94 -12.07 -11.99
C ILE A 460 9.51 -12.52 -11.67
N GLY A 461 9.36 -13.74 -11.13
CA GLY A 461 8.08 -14.25 -10.67
C GLY A 461 7.15 -14.79 -11.77
N THR A 462 7.67 -15.18 -12.94
CA THR A 462 6.88 -15.80 -14.00
C THR A 462 6.35 -17.16 -13.57
N PRO A 463 5.03 -17.39 -13.48
CA PRO A 463 4.48 -18.64 -12.96
C PRO A 463 4.73 -19.86 -13.85
N PHE A 464 4.81 -19.68 -15.16
CA PHE A 464 4.95 -20.78 -16.13
C PHE A 464 6.08 -20.55 -17.12
N CYS A 465 6.87 -21.61 -17.35
CA CYS A 465 7.83 -21.66 -18.44
C CYS A 465 7.45 -22.82 -19.38
N VAL A 466 7.31 -22.53 -20.66
CA VAL A 466 7.00 -23.48 -21.72
C VAL A 466 8.25 -23.76 -22.52
N THR A 467 8.70 -25.01 -22.55
CA THR A 467 9.86 -25.43 -23.34
C THR A 467 9.42 -26.19 -24.58
N VAL A 468 9.92 -25.74 -25.71
CA VAL A 468 9.72 -26.34 -27.04
C VAL A 468 10.98 -27.14 -27.40
N ASP A 469 10.82 -28.42 -27.64
CA ASP A 469 11.89 -29.37 -28.00
C ASP A 469 11.58 -30.13 -29.28
N HIS A 470 12.43 -31.10 -29.67
CA HIS A 470 12.26 -31.84 -30.89
C HIS A 470 10.96 -32.67 -30.92
N GLN A 471 10.55 -33.24 -29.77
CA GLN A 471 9.30 -33.96 -29.66
C GLN A 471 8.08 -33.07 -29.95
N THR A 472 8.18 -31.76 -29.61
CA THR A 472 7.13 -30.79 -29.94
C THR A 472 6.82 -30.72 -31.43
N LEU A 473 7.83 -30.90 -32.30
CA LEU A 473 7.66 -30.88 -33.75
C LEU A 473 6.95 -32.15 -34.27
N GLU A 474 7.05 -33.27 -33.52
CA GLU A 474 6.50 -34.56 -33.91
C GLU A 474 5.03 -34.70 -33.47
N ASP A 475 4.71 -34.32 -32.20
CA ASP A 475 3.42 -34.63 -31.60
C ASP A 475 2.63 -33.41 -31.09
N ASN A 476 3.12 -32.18 -31.34
CA ASN A 476 2.51 -30.93 -30.84
C ASN A 476 2.30 -30.90 -29.30
N THR A 477 3.20 -31.48 -28.54
CA THR A 477 3.25 -31.34 -27.10
C THR A 477 4.41 -30.46 -26.66
N VAL A 478 4.33 -29.86 -25.47
CA VAL A 478 5.37 -29.02 -24.87
C VAL A 478 5.60 -29.40 -23.42
N THR A 479 6.76 -29.07 -22.89
CA THR A 479 6.99 -29.18 -21.45
C THR A 479 6.60 -27.85 -20.78
N ILE A 480 5.61 -27.89 -19.86
CA ILE A 480 5.29 -26.78 -18.97
C ILE A 480 5.99 -26.98 -17.63
N ARG A 481 6.67 -25.93 -17.14
CA ARG A 481 7.31 -25.91 -15.81
C ARG A 481 6.61 -24.90 -14.93
N HIS A 482 6.25 -25.34 -13.73
CA HIS A 482 5.67 -24.49 -12.67
C HIS A 482 6.77 -23.87 -11.82
N ARG A 483 6.72 -22.53 -11.62
CA ARG A 483 7.70 -21.77 -10.82
C ARG A 483 7.85 -22.30 -9.41
N ASP A 484 6.72 -22.49 -8.71
CA ASP A 484 6.71 -22.71 -7.26
C ASP A 484 7.16 -24.14 -6.88
N SER A 485 6.72 -25.14 -7.61
CA SER A 485 7.09 -26.54 -7.37
C SER A 485 8.31 -27.01 -8.16
N MET A 486 8.74 -26.25 -9.20
CA MET A 486 9.68 -26.67 -10.24
C MET A 486 9.27 -27.93 -11.00
N ALA A 487 8.06 -28.43 -10.77
CA ALA A 487 7.52 -29.58 -11.48
C ALA A 487 7.43 -29.30 -12.98
N GLN A 488 7.72 -30.33 -13.79
CA GLN A 488 7.65 -30.27 -15.24
C GLN A 488 6.74 -31.40 -15.72
N GLU A 489 5.85 -31.08 -16.61
CA GLU A 489 4.93 -32.04 -17.23
C GLU A 489 4.81 -31.82 -18.72
N ARG A 490 4.51 -32.89 -19.44
CA ARG A 490 4.30 -32.85 -20.88
C ARG A 490 2.81 -32.69 -21.17
N ILE A 491 2.44 -31.66 -21.92
CA ILE A 491 1.05 -31.34 -22.22
C ILE A 491 0.87 -31.03 -23.70
N SER A 492 -0.34 -31.16 -24.23
CA SER A 492 -0.69 -30.72 -25.58
C SER A 492 -0.66 -29.19 -25.69
N ILE A 493 -0.19 -28.65 -26.82
CA ILE A 493 -0.26 -27.20 -27.10
C ILE A 493 -1.71 -26.70 -27.03
N SER A 494 -2.69 -27.52 -27.39
CA SER A 494 -4.11 -27.18 -27.36
C SER A 494 -4.67 -26.99 -25.94
N GLU A 495 -4.06 -27.58 -24.92
CA GLU A 495 -4.48 -27.49 -23.51
C GLU A 495 -3.80 -26.33 -22.78
N LEU A 496 -2.69 -25.81 -23.34
CA LEU A 496 -1.81 -24.86 -22.70
C LEU A 496 -2.54 -23.59 -22.22
N ALA A 497 -3.36 -22.98 -23.08
CA ALA A 497 -4.10 -21.77 -22.72
C ALA A 497 -5.08 -22.01 -21.55
N GLY A 498 -5.78 -23.15 -21.55
CA GLY A 498 -6.71 -23.50 -20.45
C GLY A 498 -6.01 -23.71 -19.12
N ILE A 499 -4.85 -24.38 -19.13
CA ILE A 499 -4.04 -24.61 -17.92
C ILE A 499 -3.55 -23.27 -17.35
N ILE A 500 -3.00 -22.40 -18.20
CA ILE A 500 -2.54 -21.08 -17.79
C ILE A 500 -3.70 -20.26 -17.23
N ASP A 501 -4.84 -20.17 -17.95
CA ASP A 501 -6.00 -19.39 -17.54
C ASP A 501 -6.55 -19.80 -16.18
N SER A 502 -6.59 -21.10 -15.91
CA SER A 502 -7.11 -21.62 -14.64
C SER A 502 -6.41 -21.03 -13.40
N GLU A 503 -5.12 -20.62 -13.53
CA GLU A 503 -4.30 -20.17 -12.42
C GLU A 503 -3.97 -18.67 -12.45
N VAL A 504 -3.89 -18.05 -13.66
CA VAL A 504 -3.50 -16.62 -13.76
C VAL A 504 -4.69 -15.69 -13.92
N SER A 505 -5.89 -16.21 -14.12
CA SER A 505 -7.09 -15.42 -14.39
C SER A 505 -7.54 -14.63 -13.16
N LEU A 506 -7.69 -13.31 -13.31
CA LEU A 506 -8.35 -12.47 -12.30
C LEU A 506 -9.80 -12.89 -12.07
N LYS A 507 -10.49 -13.38 -13.09
CA LYS A 507 -11.87 -13.89 -12.97
C LYS A 507 -11.99 -14.99 -11.91
N ASN A 508 -11.04 -15.93 -11.88
CA ASN A 508 -11.06 -17.01 -10.89
C ASN A 508 -10.77 -16.48 -9.47
N LEU A 509 -9.86 -15.51 -9.34
CA LEU A 509 -9.59 -14.83 -8.09
C LEU A 509 -10.84 -14.04 -7.60
N LEU A 510 -11.51 -13.30 -8.47
CA LEU A 510 -12.73 -12.56 -8.14
C LEU A 510 -13.87 -13.49 -7.70
N LYS A 511 -14.03 -14.67 -8.33
CA LYS A 511 -15.02 -15.66 -7.91
C LYS A 511 -14.80 -16.17 -6.48
N SER A 512 -13.57 -16.19 -5.98
CA SER A 512 -13.29 -16.59 -4.59
C SER A 512 -13.69 -15.55 -3.55
N LEU A 513 -14.03 -14.32 -3.99
CA LEU A 513 -14.47 -13.22 -3.12
C LEU A 513 -15.98 -13.23 -2.86
N VAL A 514 -16.74 -13.97 -3.64
CA VAL A 514 -18.22 -14.02 -3.55
C VAL A 514 -18.73 -15.15 -2.65
#